data_4fc1e1d2af8f31dcc666e2a2ab67cbf3
#
_entry.id   4fc1e1d2af8f31dcc666e2a2ab67cbf3
#
_cell.length_a   1.000
_cell.length_b   1.000
_cell.length_c   1.000
_cell.angle_alpha   90.00
_cell.angle_beta   90.00
_cell.angle_gamma   90.00
#
_symmetry.space_group_name_H-M   'P 1'
#
loop_
_entity.id
_entity.type
_entity.pdbx_description
1 polymer ?
#
loop_
_entity_poly.entity_id
_entity_poly.type
_entity_poly.pdbx_seq_one_letter_code
_entity_poly.pdbx_strand_id
1 'polypeptide(L)'
;MNYIEKTFNSRPQTGNNQQNDKLEGGLRKSGHFKINTPDRPLVTLITAVYNGADYIEETIQSVISQTYTNIEYIIIDGGSNDGTLDIIKKYGDVVDYWISEKDSGLYDALCKGFSIANGIYLSYINAGDYYHKAAIDVSVDIFREHKVLWLTGLRIFYNEKSQIIYNDLPSKYRKKFIKSGVYGTMHRFIQQESTIWHSSLNKYVDWKKFIGFKAAGDYYLWYCFSSVSELSIVNSYIGGFKFHRNQISSDKTLYVKEIKSFAERFNFLLIPLLIFDIIVWYLPDFIKKKLNKKNLFIYDRNKEKWV
;
A
#
# COMPACT_ATOMS: atom_id res chain seq x y z
N MET A 1 -9.60 -1.08 21.23
CA MET A 1 -10.63 -1.10 20.18
C MET A 1 -10.14 -0.22 19.04
N ASN A 2 -9.83 -0.84 17.91
CA ASN A 2 -9.22 -0.15 16.77
C ASN A 2 -10.20 0.89 16.20
N TYR A 3 -9.74 2.07 15.79
CA TYR A 3 -10.56 3.15 15.23
C TYR A 3 -11.42 2.68 14.03
N ILE A 4 -10.92 1.69 13.32
CA ILE A 4 -11.57 1.07 12.16
C ILE A 4 -12.70 0.15 12.59
N GLU A 5 -12.57 -0.61 13.68
CA GLU A 5 -13.64 -1.47 14.23
C GLU A 5 -14.91 -0.71 14.57
N LYS A 6 -14.78 0.52 15.13
CA LYS A 6 -15.95 1.37 15.41
C LYS A 6 -16.72 1.73 14.15
N THR A 7 -16.06 1.91 13.03
CA THR A 7 -16.69 2.23 11.75
C THR A 7 -17.38 1.00 11.14
N PHE A 8 -16.82 -0.20 11.33
CA PHE A 8 -17.40 -1.46 10.87
C PHE A 8 -18.63 -1.87 11.67
N ASN A 9 -18.57 -1.77 13.01
CA ASN A 9 -19.66 -2.16 13.90
C ASN A 9 -20.88 -1.22 13.82
N SER A 10 -20.74 -0.02 13.19
CA SER A 10 -21.83 0.92 12.97
C SER A 10 -22.56 0.74 11.62
N ARG A 11 -22.20 -0.26 10.81
CA ARG A 11 -22.97 -0.58 9.59
C ARG A 11 -24.33 -1.14 9.97
N PRO A 12 -25.43 -0.64 9.36
CA PRO A 12 -26.71 -1.34 9.47
C PRO A 12 -26.49 -2.75 8.90
N GLN A 13 -26.76 -3.77 9.69
CA GLN A 13 -26.92 -5.11 9.16
C GLN A 13 -28.10 -5.03 8.20
N THR A 14 -27.83 -5.01 6.91
CA THR A 14 -28.88 -5.13 5.90
C THR A 14 -29.53 -6.50 6.12
N GLY A 15 -30.68 -6.47 6.76
CA GLY A 15 -31.47 -7.64 7.03
C GLY A 15 -31.88 -8.30 5.71
N ASN A 16 -31.25 -9.37 5.40
CA ASN A 16 -31.80 -10.52 4.68
C ASN A 16 -31.03 -11.74 5.17
N ASN A 17 -31.76 -12.71 5.70
CA ASN A 17 -31.29 -14.03 6.09
C ASN A 17 -30.81 -14.84 4.88
N GLN A 18 -29.76 -14.37 4.19
CA GLN A 18 -28.85 -15.22 3.45
C GLN A 18 -27.71 -15.53 4.42
N GLN A 19 -27.64 -16.77 4.86
CA GLN A 19 -26.45 -17.36 5.44
C GLN A 19 -25.30 -16.96 4.51
N ASN A 20 -24.53 -15.94 4.90
CA ASN A 20 -23.37 -15.53 4.15
C ASN A 20 -22.43 -16.73 4.15
N ASP A 21 -22.13 -17.27 2.98
CA ASP A 21 -21.12 -18.31 2.76
C ASP A 21 -19.71 -17.72 2.99
N LYS A 22 -19.51 -17.19 4.22
CA LYS A 22 -18.23 -16.68 4.68
C LYS A 22 -17.32 -17.86 4.93
N LEU A 23 -16.23 -17.94 4.18
CA LEU A 23 -15.15 -18.90 4.40
C LEU A 23 -13.95 -18.15 4.98
N GLU A 24 -13.25 -18.78 5.92
CA GLU A 24 -12.07 -18.19 6.53
C GLU A 24 -11.08 -19.27 7.00
N GLY A 25 -9.80 -18.92 7.08
CA GLY A 25 -8.75 -19.82 7.52
C GLY A 25 -7.44 -19.09 7.84
N GLY A 26 -6.36 -19.85 7.87
CA GLY A 26 -5.03 -19.37 8.22
C GLY A 26 -4.64 -19.63 9.66
N LEU A 27 -3.40 -19.30 10.01
CA LEU A 27 -2.75 -19.61 11.30
C LEU A 27 -3.52 -19.07 12.52
N ARG A 28 -4.19 -17.91 12.38
CA ARG A 28 -5.00 -17.34 13.47
C ARG A 28 -6.17 -18.24 13.90
N LYS A 29 -6.73 -19.04 12.98
CA LYS A 29 -7.82 -19.98 13.28
C LYS A 29 -7.34 -21.13 14.16
N SER A 30 -6.04 -21.43 14.11
CA SER A 30 -5.36 -22.43 14.97
C SER A 30 -4.76 -21.79 16.24
N GLY A 31 -5.09 -20.52 16.54
CA GLY A 31 -4.61 -19.81 17.74
C GLY A 31 -3.19 -19.24 17.62
N HIS A 32 -2.57 -19.24 16.44
CA HIS A 32 -1.24 -18.67 16.23
C HIS A 32 -1.36 -17.18 15.90
N PHE A 33 -0.82 -16.33 16.78
CA PHE A 33 -0.81 -14.89 16.60
C PHE A 33 0.64 -14.38 16.67
N LYS A 34 1.02 -13.56 15.69
CA LYS A 34 2.27 -12.82 15.75
C LYS A 34 2.11 -11.59 16.63
N ILE A 35 3.15 -11.24 17.35
CA ILE A 35 3.15 -10.12 18.29
C ILE A 35 4.15 -9.04 17.89
N ASN A 36 3.79 -7.80 18.20
CA ASN A 36 4.67 -6.66 18.04
C ASN A 36 5.65 -6.57 19.23
N THR A 37 6.96 -6.49 18.96
CA THR A 37 7.98 -6.22 19.97
C THR A 37 8.87 -5.07 19.52
N PRO A 38 9.51 -4.32 20.45
CA PRO A 38 10.41 -3.23 20.10
C PRO A 38 11.56 -3.65 19.16
N ASP A 39 12.12 -4.85 19.37
CA ASP A 39 13.24 -5.36 18.57
C ASP A 39 12.80 -5.94 17.22
N ARG A 40 11.57 -6.43 17.17
CA ARG A 40 10.98 -7.01 15.95
C ARG A 40 9.55 -6.49 15.76
N PRO A 41 9.40 -5.26 15.26
CA PRO A 41 8.08 -4.67 15.02
C PRO A 41 7.23 -5.54 14.09
N LEU A 42 5.95 -5.69 14.41
CA LEU A 42 5.03 -6.43 13.56
C LEU A 42 4.63 -5.58 12.36
N VAL A 43 4.76 -6.15 11.17
CA VAL A 43 4.31 -5.55 9.91
C VAL A 43 3.09 -6.34 9.42
N THR A 44 1.96 -5.68 9.21
CA THR A 44 0.81 -6.32 8.55
C THR A 44 0.81 -5.97 7.07
N LEU A 45 0.81 -7.01 6.24
CA LEU A 45 0.62 -6.90 4.80
C LEU A 45 -0.76 -7.45 4.45
N ILE A 46 -1.51 -6.69 3.64
CA ILE A 46 -2.86 -7.07 3.23
C ILE A 46 -2.88 -7.26 1.72
N THR A 47 -3.49 -8.34 1.26
CA THR A 47 -3.85 -8.51 -0.15
C THR A 47 -5.36 -8.54 -0.28
N ALA A 48 -5.91 -7.65 -1.08
CA ALA A 48 -7.31 -7.72 -1.54
C ALA A 48 -7.34 -8.32 -2.93
N VAL A 49 -8.26 -9.26 -3.15
CA VAL A 49 -8.40 -9.97 -4.41
C VAL A 49 -9.85 -10.25 -4.75
N TYR A 50 -10.20 -10.17 -6.02
CA TYR A 50 -11.45 -10.67 -6.59
C TYR A 50 -11.20 -11.18 -8.00
N ASN A 51 -11.47 -12.48 -8.24
CA ASN A 51 -11.21 -13.17 -9.50
C ASN A 51 -9.77 -12.93 -10.01
N GLY A 52 -8.79 -13.30 -9.19
CA GLY A 52 -7.37 -13.10 -9.44
C GLY A 52 -6.55 -14.39 -9.52
N ALA A 53 -7.14 -15.52 -9.91
CA ALA A 53 -6.47 -16.82 -9.96
C ALA A 53 -5.17 -16.81 -10.76
N ASP A 54 -5.11 -16.03 -11.85
CA ASP A 54 -3.92 -15.93 -12.70
C ASP A 54 -2.75 -15.18 -12.04
N TYR A 55 -3.01 -14.43 -10.94
CA TYR A 55 -2.03 -13.47 -10.39
C TYR A 55 -1.74 -13.64 -8.91
N ILE A 56 -2.69 -14.14 -8.12
CA ILE A 56 -2.61 -14.15 -6.65
C ILE A 56 -1.43 -14.96 -6.12
N GLU A 57 -1.07 -16.05 -6.78
CA GLU A 57 -0.01 -16.94 -6.33
C GLU A 57 1.36 -16.25 -6.32
N GLU A 58 1.69 -15.46 -7.37
CA GLU A 58 2.94 -14.67 -7.42
C GLU A 58 2.97 -13.64 -6.28
N THR A 59 1.84 -12.99 -6.00
CA THR A 59 1.73 -12.03 -4.90
C THR A 59 1.95 -12.70 -3.54
N ILE A 60 1.29 -13.84 -3.27
CA ILE A 60 1.49 -14.61 -2.05
C ILE A 60 2.97 -14.99 -1.88
N GLN A 61 3.59 -15.53 -2.92
CA GLN A 61 5.00 -15.91 -2.92
C GLN A 61 5.91 -14.72 -2.57
N SER A 62 5.63 -13.54 -3.11
CA SER A 62 6.42 -12.33 -2.84
C SER A 62 6.34 -11.89 -1.37
N VAL A 63 5.22 -12.16 -0.70
CA VAL A 63 5.03 -11.85 0.72
C VAL A 63 5.68 -12.89 1.62
N ILE A 64 5.43 -14.18 1.37
CA ILE A 64 5.96 -15.23 2.26
C ILE A 64 7.46 -15.46 2.11
N SER A 65 8.07 -14.99 1.02
CA SER A 65 9.51 -15.06 0.77
C SER A 65 10.32 -13.86 1.29
N GLN A 66 9.68 -12.93 2.02
CA GLN A 66 10.38 -11.79 2.61
C GLN A 66 11.47 -12.24 3.59
N THR A 67 12.60 -11.53 3.60
CA THR A 67 13.68 -11.78 4.56
C THR A 67 13.29 -11.40 5.98
N TYR A 68 12.47 -10.37 6.15
CA TYR A 68 11.87 -10.03 7.44
C TYR A 68 10.79 -11.03 7.81
N THR A 69 10.87 -11.62 9.00
CA THR A 69 10.02 -12.78 9.37
C THR A 69 8.83 -12.42 10.28
N ASN A 70 8.80 -11.22 10.91
CA ASN A 70 7.67 -10.82 11.75
C ASN A 70 6.60 -10.07 10.92
N ILE A 71 6.07 -10.78 9.94
CA ILE A 71 5.01 -10.29 9.03
C ILE A 71 3.72 -11.01 9.33
N GLU A 72 2.66 -10.27 9.58
CA GLU A 72 1.29 -10.72 9.62
C GLU A 72 0.70 -10.56 8.22
N TYR A 73 0.41 -11.67 7.56
CA TYR A 73 -0.16 -11.65 6.20
C TYR A 73 -1.65 -11.95 6.22
N ILE A 74 -2.45 -11.02 5.70
CA ILE A 74 -3.91 -11.10 5.64
C ILE A 74 -4.37 -11.04 4.20
N ILE A 75 -5.22 -11.99 3.78
CA ILE A 75 -5.83 -12.00 2.44
C ILE A 75 -7.34 -11.82 2.57
N ILE A 76 -7.88 -10.85 1.84
CA ILE A 76 -9.30 -10.59 1.74
C ILE A 76 -9.76 -10.87 0.33
N ASP A 77 -10.51 -11.94 0.16
CA ASP A 77 -11.12 -12.34 -1.11
C ASP A 77 -12.58 -11.87 -1.17
N GLY A 78 -12.93 -11.15 -2.22
CA GLY A 78 -14.26 -10.58 -2.46
C GLY A 78 -15.34 -11.59 -2.87
N GLY A 79 -15.14 -12.88 -2.59
CA GLY A 79 -16.03 -13.96 -3.00
C GLY A 79 -15.79 -14.39 -4.45
N SER A 80 -14.53 -14.68 -4.79
CA SER A 80 -14.10 -15.13 -6.12
C SER A 80 -14.71 -16.48 -6.51
N ASN A 81 -14.86 -16.69 -7.83
CA ASN A 81 -15.42 -17.91 -8.40
C ASN A 81 -14.59 -18.50 -9.56
N ASP A 82 -13.33 -18.05 -9.70
CA ASP A 82 -12.40 -18.42 -10.78
C ASP A 82 -11.27 -19.38 -10.34
N GLY A 83 -11.31 -19.90 -9.10
CA GLY A 83 -10.24 -20.71 -8.52
C GLY A 83 -9.29 -19.94 -7.59
N THR A 84 -9.44 -18.63 -7.44
CA THR A 84 -8.64 -17.81 -6.51
C THR A 84 -8.63 -18.38 -5.09
N LEU A 85 -9.81 -18.76 -4.56
CA LEU A 85 -9.94 -19.29 -3.21
C LEU A 85 -9.18 -20.60 -2.99
N ASP A 86 -9.15 -21.47 -4.02
CA ASP A 86 -8.42 -22.73 -3.92
C ASP A 86 -6.91 -22.51 -3.87
N ILE A 87 -6.42 -21.49 -4.57
CA ILE A 87 -5.02 -21.06 -4.46
C ILE A 87 -4.74 -20.53 -3.05
N ILE A 88 -5.58 -19.64 -2.50
CA ILE A 88 -5.41 -19.10 -1.13
C ILE A 88 -5.36 -20.22 -0.11
N LYS A 89 -6.24 -21.22 -0.20
CA LYS A 89 -6.28 -22.37 0.71
C LYS A 89 -4.99 -23.20 0.72
N LYS A 90 -4.29 -23.32 -0.42
CA LYS A 90 -2.98 -24.01 -0.49
C LYS A 90 -1.93 -23.38 0.42
N TYR A 91 -2.06 -22.10 0.72
CA TYR A 91 -1.15 -21.33 1.58
C TYR A 91 -1.70 -21.13 3.00
N GLY A 92 -2.76 -21.84 3.39
CA GLY A 92 -3.43 -21.70 4.68
C GLY A 92 -2.52 -21.94 5.90
N ASP A 93 -1.48 -22.73 5.75
CA ASP A 93 -0.50 -23.04 6.80
C ASP A 93 0.62 -21.99 6.96
N VAL A 94 0.66 -20.98 6.10
CA VAL A 94 1.68 -19.92 6.14
C VAL A 94 1.09 -18.51 6.15
N VAL A 95 -0.16 -18.33 5.69
CA VAL A 95 -0.92 -17.09 5.76
C VAL A 95 -1.52 -16.94 7.15
N ASP A 96 -1.36 -15.77 7.79
CA ASP A 96 -1.87 -15.57 9.14
C ASP A 96 -3.40 -15.58 9.20
N TYR A 97 -4.06 -14.98 8.23
CA TYR A 97 -5.52 -15.02 8.14
C TYR A 97 -5.99 -14.75 6.71
N TRP A 98 -6.99 -15.48 6.28
CA TRP A 98 -7.71 -15.18 5.05
C TRP A 98 -9.22 -15.29 5.25
N ILE A 99 -9.96 -14.49 4.52
CA ILE A 99 -11.43 -14.50 4.47
C ILE A 99 -11.89 -14.37 3.03
N SER A 100 -12.89 -15.17 2.65
CA SER A 100 -13.60 -15.08 1.40
C SER A 100 -15.07 -14.81 1.68
N GLU A 101 -15.55 -13.66 1.26
CA GLU A 101 -16.96 -13.24 1.34
C GLU A 101 -17.20 -12.09 0.34
N LYS A 102 -18.42 -11.93 -0.11
CA LYS A 102 -18.78 -10.80 -0.98
C LYS A 102 -18.48 -9.47 -0.32
N ASP A 103 -17.90 -8.55 -1.07
CA ASP A 103 -17.60 -7.19 -0.66
C ASP A 103 -18.20 -6.16 -1.65
N SER A 104 -18.00 -4.86 -1.33
CA SER A 104 -18.44 -3.74 -2.17
C SER A 104 -17.31 -3.21 -3.07
N GLY A 105 -16.20 -3.94 -3.20
CA GLY A 105 -15.02 -3.61 -4.00
C GLY A 105 -13.76 -3.45 -3.17
N LEU A 106 -12.65 -3.13 -3.87
CA LEU A 106 -11.28 -3.10 -3.35
C LEU A 106 -11.15 -2.41 -1.97
N TYR A 107 -11.70 -1.21 -1.82
CA TYR A 107 -11.50 -0.43 -0.60
C TYR A 107 -12.36 -0.91 0.57
N ASP A 108 -13.44 -1.63 0.30
CA ASP A 108 -14.17 -2.37 1.33
C ASP A 108 -13.37 -3.57 1.84
N ALA A 109 -12.81 -4.36 0.92
CA ALA A 109 -11.91 -5.47 1.26
C ALA A 109 -10.71 -4.98 2.09
N LEU A 110 -10.03 -3.92 1.63
CA LEU A 110 -8.89 -3.34 2.36
C LEU A 110 -9.29 -2.83 3.74
N CYS A 111 -10.45 -2.19 3.88
CA CYS A 111 -10.93 -1.72 5.17
C CYS A 111 -11.19 -2.88 6.14
N LYS A 112 -11.73 -4.01 5.67
CA LYS A 112 -11.85 -5.25 6.46
C LYS A 112 -10.46 -5.72 6.93
N GLY A 113 -9.49 -5.80 6.03
CA GLY A 113 -8.12 -6.18 6.35
C GLY A 113 -7.47 -5.26 7.38
N PHE A 114 -7.56 -3.94 7.20
CA PHE A 114 -7.02 -2.98 8.17
C PHE A 114 -7.71 -3.01 9.53
N SER A 115 -8.99 -3.38 9.60
CA SER A 115 -9.73 -3.46 10.88
C SER A 115 -9.21 -4.56 11.79
N ILE A 116 -8.66 -5.63 11.22
CA ILE A 116 -8.16 -6.82 11.93
C ILE A 116 -6.62 -6.90 11.96
N ALA A 117 -5.93 -5.91 11.39
CA ALA A 117 -4.48 -5.80 11.38
C ALA A 117 -3.93 -5.47 12.77
N ASN A 118 -2.88 -6.19 13.20
CA ASN A 118 -2.21 -5.97 14.49
C ASN A 118 -0.83 -5.30 14.35
N GLY A 119 -0.33 -5.13 13.11
CA GLY A 119 0.98 -4.54 12.84
C GLY A 119 1.09 -3.09 13.23
N ILE A 120 2.26 -2.70 13.74
CA ILE A 120 2.62 -1.30 13.94
C ILE A 120 2.92 -0.60 12.61
N TYR A 121 3.40 -1.37 11.64
CA TYR A 121 3.55 -0.92 10.25
C TYR A 121 2.58 -1.67 9.35
N LEU A 122 2.04 -0.96 8.40
CA LEU A 122 1.00 -1.46 7.50
C LEU A 122 1.38 -1.19 6.05
N SER A 123 1.02 -2.12 5.18
CA SER A 123 0.97 -1.92 3.75
C SER A 123 -0.07 -2.84 3.15
N TYR A 124 -0.41 -2.62 1.89
CA TYR A 124 -1.21 -3.57 1.13
C TYR A 124 -0.66 -3.72 -0.28
N ILE A 125 -0.99 -4.81 -0.92
CA ILE A 125 -0.59 -5.11 -2.28
C ILE A 125 -1.76 -5.82 -2.99
N ASN A 126 -2.03 -5.40 -4.21
CA ASN A 126 -3.08 -6.04 -5.01
C ASN A 126 -2.58 -7.35 -5.62
N ALA A 127 -3.49 -8.28 -5.91
CA ALA A 127 -3.14 -9.46 -6.67
C ALA A 127 -2.55 -9.09 -8.04
N GLY A 128 -1.37 -9.62 -8.36
CA GLY A 128 -0.61 -9.30 -9.56
C GLY A 128 0.62 -8.43 -9.32
N ASP A 129 0.63 -7.62 -8.27
CA ASP A 129 1.81 -6.84 -7.88
C ASP A 129 2.68 -7.65 -6.89
N TYR A 130 3.93 -7.26 -6.69
CA TYR A 130 4.82 -7.95 -5.75
C TYR A 130 5.80 -7.06 -5.02
N TYR A 131 6.23 -7.54 -3.83
CA TYR A 131 7.31 -6.97 -3.07
C TYR A 131 8.67 -7.55 -3.50
N HIS A 132 9.69 -6.70 -3.47
CA HIS A 132 11.07 -7.17 -3.50
C HIS A 132 11.39 -7.97 -2.23
N LYS A 133 12.23 -9.00 -2.34
CA LYS A 133 12.55 -9.94 -1.26
C LYS A 133 12.97 -9.29 0.07
N ALA A 134 13.69 -8.17 0.04
CA ALA A 134 14.14 -7.42 1.22
C ALA A 134 13.31 -6.15 1.51
N ALA A 135 12.13 -6.01 0.91
CA ALA A 135 11.32 -4.79 1.01
C ALA A 135 10.99 -4.42 2.45
N ILE A 136 10.57 -5.41 3.22
CA ILE A 136 10.12 -5.19 4.60
C ILE A 136 11.31 -4.96 5.53
N ASP A 137 12.42 -5.68 5.39
CA ASP A 137 13.65 -5.42 6.16
C ASP A 137 14.11 -3.97 5.99
N VAL A 138 14.28 -3.52 4.75
CA VAL A 138 14.69 -2.15 4.43
C VAL A 138 13.75 -1.12 5.06
N SER A 139 12.46 -1.37 5.00
CA SER A 139 11.46 -0.45 5.53
C SER A 139 11.48 -0.39 7.06
N VAL A 140 11.60 -1.55 7.70
CA VAL A 140 11.67 -1.65 9.17
C VAL A 140 12.93 -1.00 9.71
N ASP A 141 14.08 -1.19 9.06
CA ASP A 141 15.34 -0.54 9.44
C ASP A 141 15.19 0.99 9.46
N ILE A 142 14.62 1.56 8.40
CA ILE A 142 14.38 3.01 8.31
C ILE A 142 13.41 3.49 9.40
N PHE A 143 12.32 2.77 9.63
CA PHE A 143 11.35 3.15 10.66
C PHE A 143 11.93 3.08 12.07
N ARG A 144 12.82 2.13 12.35
CA ARG A 144 13.47 1.97 13.65
C ARG A 144 14.56 3.02 13.90
N GLU A 145 15.34 3.34 12.90
CA GLU A 145 16.47 4.28 13.03
C GLU A 145 16.04 5.74 12.87
N HIS A 146 14.94 6.00 12.20
CA HIS A 146 14.48 7.34 11.87
C HIS A 146 13.02 7.54 12.27
N LYS A 147 12.67 8.78 12.64
CA LYS A 147 11.29 9.16 13.00
C LYS A 147 10.40 9.35 11.75
N VAL A 148 10.31 8.31 10.92
CA VAL A 148 9.51 8.28 9.69
C VAL A 148 8.15 7.68 10.01
N LEU A 149 7.08 8.24 9.45
CA LEU A 149 5.72 7.71 9.61
C LEU A 149 5.21 6.98 8.35
N TRP A 150 5.75 7.31 7.17
CA TRP A 150 5.46 6.60 5.93
C TRP A 150 6.58 6.81 4.93
N LEU A 151 6.82 5.80 4.12
CA LEU A 151 7.88 5.78 3.12
C LEU A 151 7.41 5.08 1.84
N THR A 152 8.08 5.41 0.74
CA THR A 152 7.95 4.73 -0.55
C THR A 152 9.32 4.47 -1.16
N GLY A 153 9.41 3.46 -2.03
CA GLY A 153 10.64 3.09 -2.72
C GLY A 153 10.81 3.72 -4.09
N LEU A 154 11.68 3.11 -4.88
CA LEU A 154 11.78 3.33 -6.32
C LEU A 154 10.45 2.98 -6.98
N ARG A 155 10.09 3.71 -8.04
CA ARG A 155 8.95 3.32 -8.87
C ARG A 155 9.40 2.24 -9.85
N ILE A 156 8.74 1.09 -9.80
CA ILE A 156 9.12 -0.08 -10.59
C ILE A 156 7.89 -0.58 -11.34
N PHE A 157 8.09 -0.87 -12.62
CA PHE A 157 7.05 -1.39 -13.48
C PHE A 157 7.49 -2.69 -14.14
N TYR A 158 6.62 -3.68 -14.10
CA TYR A 158 6.82 -4.98 -14.72
C TYR A 158 5.86 -5.16 -15.91
N ASN A 159 6.30 -5.90 -16.91
CA ASN A 159 5.41 -6.40 -17.94
C ASN A 159 4.68 -7.69 -17.49
N GLU A 160 3.81 -8.23 -18.34
CA GLU A 160 3.06 -9.46 -18.06
C GLU A 160 3.95 -10.68 -17.77
N LYS A 161 5.21 -10.67 -18.25
CA LYS A 161 6.22 -11.72 -18.02
C LYS A 161 7.08 -11.49 -16.76
N SER A 162 6.68 -10.56 -15.88
CA SER A 162 7.40 -10.23 -14.64
C SER A 162 8.83 -9.67 -14.86
N GLN A 163 9.08 -9.07 -16.05
CA GLN A 163 10.34 -8.40 -16.35
C GLN A 163 10.22 -6.91 -16.02
N ILE A 164 11.22 -6.34 -15.37
CA ILE A 164 11.28 -4.89 -15.12
C ILE A 164 11.46 -4.17 -16.46
N ILE A 165 10.49 -3.34 -16.82
CA ILE A 165 10.51 -2.54 -18.04
C ILE A 165 10.82 -1.07 -17.82
N TYR A 166 10.65 -0.61 -16.57
CA TYR A 166 10.95 0.75 -16.18
C TYR A 166 11.16 0.86 -14.68
N ASN A 167 12.11 1.69 -14.26
CA ASN A 167 12.24 2.13 -12.87
C ASN A 167 12.77 3.56 -12.83
N ASP A 168 12.42 4.31 -11.80
CA ASP A 168 13.00 5.62 -11.52
C ASP A 168 13.00 5.93 -10.02
N LEU A 169 13.97 6.76 -9.62
CA LEU A 169 14.03 7.32 -8.28
C LEU A 169 13.17 8.58 -8.23
N PRO A 170 12.12 8.63 -7.40
CA PRO A 170 11.36 9.85 -7.18
C PRO A 170 12.25 10.97 -6.63
N SER A 171 12.09 12.21 -7.12
CA SER A 171 12.88 13.32 -6.63
C SER A 171 12.42 13.79 -5.26
N LYS A 172 11.14 14.07 -5.11
CA LYS A 172 10.49 14.51 -3.87
C LYS A 172 8.98 14.48 -4.03
N TYR A 173 8.27 14.14 -2.95
CA TYR A 173 6.82 14.31 -2.85
C TYR A 173 6.49 15.43 -1.84
N ARG A 174 5.90 16.53 -2.31
CA ARG A 174 5.59 17.68 -1.45
C ARG A 174 4.17 17.59 -0.91
N LYS A 175 4.00 17.78 0.38
CA LYS A 175 2.68 17.81 1.04
C LYS A 175 1.66 18.67 0.28
N LYS A 176 2.02 19.89 -0.11
CA LYS A 176 1.13 20.80 -0.84
C LYS A 176 0.65 20.21 -2.17
N PHE A 177 1.51 19.48 -2.87
CA PHE A 177 1.16 18.84 -4.14
C PHE A 177 0.38 17.55 -3.95
N ILE A 178 0.62 16.80 -2.87
CA ILE A 178 -0.26 15.67 -2.50
C ILE A 178 -1.65 16.19 -2.18
N LYS A 179 -1.75 17.22 -1.33
CA LYS A 179 -3.02 17.84 -0.94
C LYS A 179 -3.84 18.37 -2.12
N SER A 180 -3.20 18.95 -3.10
CA SER A 180 -3.87 19.51 -4.28
C SER A 180 -4.03 18.53 -5.44
N GLY A 181 -3.78 17.23 -5.25
CA GLY A 181 -4.03 16.22 -6.27
C GLY A 181 -3.03 16.20 -7.43
N VAL A 182 -1.88 16.90 -7.32
CA VAL A 182 -0.89 17.01 -8.41
C VAL A 182 -0.32 15.67 -8.82
N TYR A 183 0.07 14.84 -7.81
CA TYR A 183 0.61 13.52 -8.11
C TYR A 183 -0.54 12.58 -8.50
N GLY A 184 -0.47 12.08 -9.73
CA GLY A 184 -1.50 11.23 -10.31
C GLY A 184 -2.48 11.97 -11.24
N THR A 185 -2.50 13.33 -11.23
CA THR A 185 -3.29 14.11 -12.20
C THR A 185 -2.45 14.92 -13.15
N MET A 186 -1.42 15.60 -12.64
CA MET A 186 -0.53 16.51 -13.40
C MET A 186 0.92 16.03 -13.42
N HIS A 187 1.32 15.21 -12.48
CA HIS A 187 2.67 14.69 -12.32
C HIS A 187 2.63 13.19 -11.98
N ARG A 188 3.80 12.57 -11.82
CA ARG A 188 3.96 11.15 -11.51
C ARG A 188 3.25 10.78 -10.20
N PHE A 189 2.48 9.68 -10.20
CA PHE A 189 1.77 9.21 -9.01
C PHE A 189 2.72 8.56 -7.97
N ILE A 190 2.27 8.52 -6.73
CA ILE A 190 2.91 7.79 -5.64
C ILE A 190 2.51 6.33 -5.79
N GLN A 191 3.50 5.45 -5.96
CA GLN A 191 3.28 4.04 -6.22
C GLN A 191 2.81 3.33 -4.93
N GLN A 192 1.61 2.80 -4.97
CA GLN A 192 0.92 2.24 -3.82
C GLN A 192 1.63 0.99 -3.28
N GLU A 193 1.97 0.06 -4.12
CA GLU A 193 2.64 -1.20 -3.81
C GLU A 193 4.06 -1.02 -3.24
N SER A 194 4.62 0.18 -3.37
CA SER A 194 5.91 0.56 -2.75
C SER A 194 5.74 1.33 -1.45
N THR A 195 4.52 1.56 -0.96
CA THR A 195 4.28 2.46 0.18
C THR A 195 3.92 1.70 1.45
N ILE A 196 4.67 1.96 2.52
CA ILE A 196 4.49 1.39 3.86
C ILE A 196 4.35 2.52 4.87
N TRP A 197 3.51 2.35 5.88
CA TRP A 197 3.25 3.40 6.87
C TRP A 197 3.04 2.87 8.29
N HIS A 198 3.27 3.74 9.26
CA HIS A 198 2.98 3.48 10.65
C HIS A 198 1.47 3.58 10.92
N SER A 199 0.91 2.60 11.62
CA SER A 199 -0.53 2.45 11.87
C SER A 199 -1.16 3.66 12.57
N SER A 200 -0.37 4.48 13.28
CA SER A 200 -0.87 5.73 13.87
C SER A 200 -1.41 6.74 12.86
N LEU A 201 -1.07 6.60 11.57
CA LEU A 201 -1.64 7.45 10.53
C LEU A 201 -3.11 7.12 10.23
N ASN A 202 -3.55 5.92 10.55
CA ASN A 202 -4.93 5.47 10.32
C ASN A 202 -5.98 6.34 11.04
N LYS A 203 -5.62 6.97 12.15
CA LYS A 203 -6.53 7.87 12.90
C LYS A 203 -6.92 9.15 12.15
N TYR A 204 -6.19 9.49 11.09
CA TYR A 204 -6.46 10.65 10.24
C TYR A 204 -7.32 10.33 9.02
N VAL A 205 -7.68 9.06 8.82
CA VAL A 205 -8.47 8.59 7.68
C VAL A 205 -9.95 8.52 8.06
N ASP A 206 -10.81 9.14 7.27
CA ASP A 206 -12.25 8.87 7.32
C ASP A 206 -12.52 7.57 6.55
N TRP A 207 -12.64 6.48 7.28
CA TRP A 207 -12.84 5.14 6.73
C TRP A 207 -14.20 4.98 6.02
N LYS A 208 -15.24 5.74 6.41
CA LYS A 208 -16.53 5.74 5.70
C LYS A 208 -16.36 6.30 4.30
N LYS A 209 -15.59 7.37 4.18
CA LYS A 209 -15.26 7.96 2.88
C LYS A 209 -14.35 7.05 2.07
N PHE A 210 -13.34 6.42 2.71
CA PHE A 210 -12.40 5.49 2.06
C PHE A 210 -13.11 4.33 1.36
N ILE A 211 -14.07 3.69 2.00
CA ILE A 211 -14.86 2.58 1.43
C ILE A 211 -15.63 3.01 0.17
N GLY A 212 -16.03 4.27 0.09
CA GLY A 212 -16.80 4.79 -1.05
C GLY A 212 -16.02 4.95 -2.35
N PHE A 213 -14.68 4.96 -2.32
CA PHE A 213 -13.86 5.07 -3.52
C PHE A 213 -13.91 3.79 -4.37
N LYS A 214 -13.67 3.96 -5.68
CA LYS A 214 -13.57 2.86 -6.64
C LYS A 214 -12.20 2.79 -7.29
N ALA A 215 -11.45 3.90 -7.35
CA ALA A 215 -10.17 4.01 -8.01
C ALA A 215 -9.08 4.74 -7.22
N ALA A 216 -9.40 5.80 -6.45
CA ALA A 216 -8.42 6.70 -5.85
C ALA A 216 -8.35 6.65 -4.32
N GLY A 217 -8.73 5.53 -3.70
CA GLY A 217 -8.63 5.38 -2.25
C GLY A 217 -7.19 5.37 -1.73
N ASP A 218 -6.23 4.84 -2.51
CA ASP A 218 -4.80 4.97 -2.23
C ASP A 218 -4.40 6.44 -2.12
N TYR A 219 -4.76 7.26 -3.10
CA TYR A 219 -4.46 8.68 -3.08
C TYR A 219 -5.16 9.40 -1.91
N TYR A 220 -6.34 8.95 -1.51
CA TYR A 220 -7.02 9.48 -0.34
C TYR A 220 -6.25 9.19 0.97
N LEU A 221 -5.63 8.01 1.11
CA LEU A 221 -4.71 7.73 2.22
C LEU A 221 -3.54 8.72 2.22
N TRP A 222 -2.90 8.92 1.05
CA TRP A 222 -1.77 9.87 0.92
C TRP A 222 -2.18 11.31 1.24
N TYR A 223 -3.37 11.71 0.81
CA TYR A 223 -3.96 13.00 1.17
C TYR A 223 -4.08 13.14 2.69
N CYS A 224 -4.63 12.16 3.38
CA CYS A 224 -4.79 12.16 4.83
C CYS A 224 -3.42 12.17 5.55
N PHE A 225 -2.49 11.31 5.15
CA PHE A 225 -1.16 11.20 5.78
C PHE A 225 -0.32 12.46 5.58
N SER A 226 -0.41 13.09 4.41
CA SER A 226 0.30 14.34 4.12
C SER A 226 -0.13 15.51 5.01
N SER A 227 -1.26 15.42 5.70
CA SER A 227 -1.70 16.45 6.65
C SER A 227 -0.75 16.54 7.84
N VAL A 228 -0.15 15.43 8.26
CA VAL A 228 0.64 15.33 9.49
C VAL A 228 2.10 14.97 9.27
N SER A 229 2.44 14.28 8.19
CA SER A 229 3.81 13.84 7.92
C SER A 229 4.23 14.07 6.47
N GLU A 230 5.52 14.25 6.21
CA GLU A 230 6.10 14.20 4.87
C GLU A 230 6.30 12.75 4.45
N LEU A 231 6.15 12.46 3.14
CA LEU A 231 6.50 11.16 2.56
C LEU A 231 8.01 11.07 2.43
N SER A 232 8.59 10.04 3.01
CA SER A 232 10.00 9.70 2.83
C SER A 232 10.18 8.77 1.64
N ILE A 233 11.35 8.82 1.03
CA ILE A 233 11.71 7.98 -0.12
C ILE A 233 12.92 7.15 0.28
N VAL A 234 12.94 5.88 -0.08
CA VAL A 234 14.13 5.05 0.03
C VAL A 234 14.63 4.66 -1.36
N ASN A 235 15.94 4.80 -1.59
CA ASN A 235 16.58 4.38 -2.83
C ASN A 235 16.76 2.85 -2.84
N SER A 236 15.66 2.15 -2.79
CA SER A 236 15.59 0.68 -2.80
C SER A 236 14.34 0.20 -3.53
N TYR A 237 14.37 -1.02 -3.98
CA TYR A 237 13.22 -1.75 -4.51
C TYR A 237 12.35 -2.21 -3.35
N ILE A 238 11.14 -1.65 -3.22
CA ILE A 238 10.16 -2.04 -2.21
C ILE A 238 9.09 -2.91 -2.87
N GLY A 239 8.24 -2.33 -3.68
CA GLY A 239 7.23 -3.04 -4.46
C GLY A 239 7.26 -2.60 -5.90
N GLY A 240 6.55 -3.32 -6.76
CA GLY A 240 6.46 -2.98 -8.16
C GLY A 240 5.13 -3.34 -8.77
N PHE A 241 4.68 -2.46 -9.64
CA PHE A 241 3.43 -2.55 -10.38
C PHE A 241 3.59 -3.42 -11.61
N LYS A 242 2.79 -4.48 -11.71
CA LYS A 242 2.76 -5.35 -12.89
C LYS A 242 1.61 -4.98 -13.81
N PHE A 243 1.93 -4.68 -15.06
CA PHE A 243 0.90 -4.49 -16.08
C PHE A 243 0.24 -5.83 -16.42
N HIS A 244 -1.08 -5.88 -16.34
CA HIS A 244 -1.89 -7.00 -16.79
C HIS A 244 -3.24 -6.51 -17.32
N ARG A 245 -3.99 -7.38 -17.99
CA ARG A 245 -5.29 -7.02 -18.54
C ARG A 245 -6.32 -6.80 -17.41
N ASN A 246 -7.30 -5.94 -17.67
CA ASN A 246 -8.44 -5.66 -16.76
C ASN A 246 -8.07 -5.00 -15.41
N GLN A 247 -7.00 -4.22 -15.35
CA GLN A 247 -6.65 -3.46 -14.13
C GLN A 247 -7.60 -2.29 -13.88
N ILE A 248 -7.96 -2.07 -12.61
CA ILE A 248 -8.75 -0.90 -12.15
C ILE A 248 -8.05 0.41 -12.53
N SER A 249 -6.72 0.45 -12.49
CA SER A 249 -5.88 1.59 -12.82
C SER A 249 -5.95 2.03 -14.30
N SER A 250 -6.62 1.26 -15.17
CA SER A 250 -6.85 1.65 -16.57
C SER A 250 -7.84 2.80 -16.72
N ASP A 251 -8.78 2.99 -15.79
CA ASP A 251 -9.74 4.11 -15.80
C ASP A 251 -9.18 5.36 -15.10
N LYS A 252 -8.34 6.09 -15.83
CA LYS A 252 -7.79 7.35 -15.36
C LYS A 252 -8.85 8.44 -15.14
N THR A 253 -9.97 8.39 -15.83
CA THR A 253 -11.03 9.40 -15.74
C THR A 253 -11.70 9.34 -14.38
N LEU A 254 -12.06 8.13 -13.94
CA LEU A 254 -12.63 7.91 -12.62
C LEU A 254 -11.64 8.29 -11.51
N TYR A 255 -10.38 7.85 -11.64
CA TYR A 255 -9.31 8.19 -10.69
C TYR A 255 -9.16 9.70 -10.48
N VAL A 256 -9.06 10.46 -11.57
CA VAL A 256 -8.94 11.93 -11.52
C VAL A 256 -10.21 12.57 -10.94
N LYS A 257 -11.40 12.07 -11.28
CA LYS A 257 -12.68 12.58 -10.75
C LYS A 257 -12.74 12.40 -9.23
N GLU A 258 -12.35 11.23 -8.74
CA GLU A 258 -12.34 10.94 -7.30
C GLU A 258 -11.32 11.81 -6.56
N ILE A 259 -10.09 11.99 -7.09
CA ILE A 259 -9.10 12.90 -6.49
C ILE A 259 -9.69 14.32 -6.36
N LYS A 260 -10.31 14.83 -7.43
CA LYS A 260 -10.92 16.18 -7.43
C LYS A 260 -12.03 16.33 -6.39
N SER A 261 -12.65 15.24 -5.92
CA SER A 261 -13.73 15.30 -4.92
C SER A 261 -13.24 15.63 -3.51
N PHE A 262 -11.94 15.47 -3.23
CA PHE A 262 -11.39 15.72 -1.90
C PHE A 262 -10.11 16.57 -1.90
N ALA A 263 -9.44 16.72 -3.04
CA ALA A 263 -8.22 17.51 -3.14
C ALA A 263 -8.49 19.00 -2.87
N GLU A 264 -7.54 19.65 -2.24
CA GLU A 264 -7.55 21.09 -2.05
C GLU A 264 -7.34 21.81 -3.40
N ARG A 265 -7.89 23.03 -3.51
CA ARG A 265 -7.69 23.84 -4.70
C ARG A 265 -6.22 24.11 -4.92
N PHE A 266 -5.73 23.83 -6.14
CA PHE A 266 -4.35 24.09 -6.49
C PHE A 266 -4.04 25.60 -6.46
N ASN A 267 -2.98 25.96 -5.74
CA ASN A 267 -2.51 27.36 -5.71
C ASN A 267 -1.58 27.62 -6.90
N PHE A 268 -2.03 28.42 -7.84
CA PHE A 268 -1.29 28.75 -9.06
C PHE A 268 0.07 29.44 -8.81
N LEU A 269 0.26 30.08 -7.66
CA LEU A 269 1.57 30.61 -7.27
C LEU A 269 2.64 29.53 -7.08
N LEU A 270 2.24 28.27 -7.00
CA LEU A 270 3.15 27.12 -6.91
C LEU A 270 3.56 26.56 -8.28
N ILE A 271 3.10 27.12 -9.40
CA ILE A 271 3.48 26.67 -10.74
C ILE A 271 5.01 26.66 -10.95
N PRO A 272 5.78 27.71 -10.58
CA PRO A 272 7.24 27.66 -10.75
C PRO A 272 7.88 26.52 -9.97
N LEU A 273 7.37 26.23 -8.76
CA LEU A 273 7.85 25.13 -7.95
C LEU A 273 7.49 23.76 -8.56
N LEU A 274 6.31 23.62 -9.15
CA LEU A 274 5.89 22.41 -9.85
C LEU A 274 6.77 22.16 -11.09
N ILE A 275 7.04 23.21 -11.88
CA ILE A 275 7.93 23.12 -13.04
C ILE A 275 9.34 22.70 -12.58
N PHE A 276 9.85 23.31 -11.51
CA PHE A 276 11.13 22.93 -10.93
C PHE A 276 11.13 21.42 -10.53
N ASP A 277 10.12 20.93 -9.83
CA ASP A 277 10.04 19.53 -9.43
C ASP A 277 9.94 18.58 -10.63
N ILE A 278 9.21 18.97 -11.69
CA ILE A 278 9.16 18.23 -12.95
C ILE A 278 10.55 18.15 -13.59
N ILE A 279 11.28 19.25 -13.66
CA ILE A 279 12.65 19.26 -14.22
C ILE A 279 13.56 18.35 -13.39
N VAL A 280 13.54 18.51 -12.05
CA VAL A 280 14.38 17.72 -11.14
C VAL A 280 14.07 16.22 -11.25
N TRP A 281 12.83 15.86 -11.56
CA TRP A 281 12.46 14.45 -11.74
C TRP A 281 13.25 13.76 -12.84
N TYR A 282 13.57 14.47 -13.91
CA TYR A 282 14.33 13.94 -15.05
C TYR A 282 15.85 14.10 -14.92
N LEU A 283 16.33 14.76 -13.87
CA LEU A 283 17.77 14.89 -13.64
C LEU A 283 18.38 13.56 -13.13
N PRO A 284 19.70 13.39 -13.32
CA PRO A 284 20.43 12.24 -12.78
C PRO A 284 20.24 12.07 -11.26
N ASP A 285 20.25 10.85 -10.80
CA ASP A 285 19.94 10.50 -9.39
C ASP A 285 20.86 11.17 -8.38
N PHE A 286 22.13 11.41 -8.71
CA PHE A 286 23.06 12.10 -7.81
C PHE A 286 22.61 13.54 -7.49
N ILE A 287 21.92 14.21 -8.43
CA ILE A 287 21.33 15.54 -8.21
C ILE A 287 20.10 15.43 -7.33
N LYS A 288 19.21 14.49 -7.62
CA LYS A 288 18.01 14.22 -6.79
C LYS A 288 18.40 13.92 -5.35
N LYS A 289 19.42 13.08 -5.15
CA LYS A 289 19.98 12.73 -3.83
C LYS A 289 20.51 13.98 -3.10
N LYS A 290 21.17 14.89 -3.79
CA LYS A 290 21.67 16.15 -3.21
C LYS A 290 20.55 17.11 -2.82
N LEU A 291 19.48 17.20 -3.64
CA LEU A 291 18.37 18.13 -3.44
C LEU A 291 17.36 17.65 -2.38
N ASN A 292 17.27 16.34 -2.10
CA ASN A 292 16.31 15.78 -1.17
C ASN A 292 16.93 15.02 0.02
N LYS A 293 18.08 15.45 0.50
CA LYS A 293 18.81 14.80 1.60
C LYS A 293 17.98 14.50 2.85
N LYS A 294 16.98 15.32 3.15
CA LYS A 294 16.19 15.20 4.37
C LYS A 294 15.19 14.04 4.35
N ASN A 295 14.64 13.73 3.17
CA ASN A 295 13.53 12.78 3.03
C ASN A 295 13.86 11.65 2.06
N LEU A 296 15.13 11.47 1.70
CA LEU A 296 15.60 10.40 0.82
C LEU A 296 16.68 9.59 1.54
N PHE A 297 16.37 8.35 1.83
CA PHE A 297 17.29 7.40 2.46
C PHE A 297 18.11 6.65 1.43
N ILE A 298 19.41 6.56 1.67
CA ILE A 298 20.39 5.88 0.80
C ILE A 298 21.23 4.97 1.69
N TYR A 299 21.54 3.76 1.20
CA TYR A 299 22.41 2.86 1.95
C TYR A 299 23.87 3.36 1.93
N ASP A 300 24.41 3.65 3.11
CA ASP A 300 25.82 4.01 3.30
C ASP A 300 26.62 2.73 3.57
N ARG A 301 27.44 2.33 2.59
CA ARG A 301 28.23 1.10 2.67
C ARG A 301 29.28 1.12 3.78
N ASN A 302 29.79 2.31 4.16
CA ASN A 302 30.79 2.42 5.21
C ASN A 302 30.19 2.31 6.61
N LYS A 303 28.94 2.70 6.75
CA LYS A 303 28.19 2.65 8.02
C LYS A 303 27.25 1.46 8.10
N GLU A 304 27.14 0.72 7.02
CA GLU A 304 26.24 -0.43 6.86
C GLU A 304 24.78 -0.13 7.27
N LYS A 305 24.30 1.08 6.96
CA LYS A 305 22.94 1.54 7.32
C LYS A 305 22.33 2.52 6.33
N TRP A 306 21.04 2.71 6.44
CA TRP A 306 20.28 3.72 5.71
C TRP A 306 20.47 5.10 6.35
N VAL A 307 20.84 6.11 5.55
CA VAL A 307 21.13 7.48 5.99
C VAL A 307 20.38 8.50 5.14
#